data_f2b26b2b1795dde58329e78b01fde16e
#
_entry.id   f2b26b2b1795dde58329e78b01fde16e
#
_cell.length_a   1.000
_cell.length_b   1.000
_cell.length_c   1.000
_cell.angle_alpha   90.00
_cell.angle_beta   90.00
_cell.angle_gamma   90.00
#
_symmetry.space_group_name_H-M   'P 1'
#
loop_
_entity.id
_entity.type
_entity.pdbx_description
1 polymer ?
#
loop_
_entity_poly.entity_id
_entity_poly.type
_entity_poly.pdbx_seq_one_letter_code
_entity_poly.pdbx_strand_id
1 'polypeptide(L)'
;MRFEPDFYKNKKVLITGHTGFKGSWMCRCLINAGADVTGYSLEPPTDPALFSLAGIEKDMNSVIGDIRDLAHLKKVFEEARPEIVIHMAAQPIVRESYKNPVYTYETNVMGTVNILEAVRLCSSVRSFVNVTTDKVYLNREWQWGYRENEELNGYDPY
;
A
#
# COMPACT_ATOMS: atom_id res chain seq x y z
N MET A 1 -10.04 4.16 18.56
CA MET A 1 -8.88 3.22 18.69
C MET A 1 -7.63 4.06 18.85
N ARG A 2 -6.77 3.77 19.82
CA ARG A 2 -5.53 4.51 20.06
C ARG A 2 -4.39 3.76 19.34
N PHE A 3 -3.51 4.49 18.67
CA PHE A 3 -2.29 3.91 18.12
C PHE A 3 -1.37 3.48 19.28
N GLU A 4 -0.99 2.20 19.31
CA GLU A 4 -0.10 1.63 20.33
C GLU A 4 1.26 1.32 19.70
N PRO A 5 2.22 2.24 19.79
CA PRO A 5 3.52 2.08 19.11
C PRO A 5 4.27 0.83 19.59
N ASP A 6 4.16 0.47 20.86
CA ASP A 6 4.86 -0.70 21.44
C ASP A 6 4.45 -2.03 20.78
N PHE A 7 3.24 -2.11 20.18
CA PHE A 7 2.80 -3.27 19.42
C PHE A 7 3.70 -3.55 18.21
N TYR A 8 4.23 -2.52 17.58
CA TYR A 8 5.02 -2.65 16.34
C TYR A 8 6.51 -2.91 16.60
N LYS A 9 6.97 -2.81 17.82
CA LYS A 9 8.38 -3.01 18.18
C LYS A 9 8.87 -4.38 17.72
N ASN A 10 9.92 -4.40 16.89
CA ASN A 10 10.53 -5.60 16.29
C ASN A 10 9.58 -6.39 15.36
N LYS A 11 8.43 -5.84 14.97
CA LYS A 11 7.55 -6.46 13.98
C LYS A 11 8.09 -6.22 12.57
N LYS A 12 8.09 -7.27 11.76
CA LYS A 12 8.42 -7.18 10.33
C LYS A 12 7.19 -6.73 9.56
N VAL A 13 7.24 -5.51 9.03
CA VAL A 13 6.12 -4.89 8.30
C VAL A 13 6.52 -4.63 6.86
N LEU A 14 5.75 -5.16 5.91
CA LEU A 14 5.91 -4.84 4.50
C LEU A 14 4.83 -3.85 4.06
N ILE A 15 5.27 -2.75 3.41
CA ILE A 15 4.39 -1.71 2.88
C ILE A 15 4.58 -1.61 1.37
N THR A 16 3.51 -1.71 0.60
CA THR A 16 3.57 -1.35 -0.81
C THR A 16 3.19 0.11 -1.01
N GLY A 17 3.81 0.78 -1.98
CA GLY A 17 3.59 2.22 -2.23
C GLY A 17 4.31 3.14 -1.25
N HIS A 18 5.41 2.68 -0.65
CA HIS A 18 6.16 3.39 0.39
C HIS A 18 6.81 4.70 -0.07
N THR A 19 7.11 4.85 -1.36
CA THR A 19 7.69 6.06 -1.95
C THR A 19 6.67 7.18 -2.16
N GLY A 20 5.36 6.84 -2.15
CA GLY A 20 4.28 7.80 -2.26
C GLY A 20 4.07 8.62 -0.98
N PHE A 21 3.26 9.68 -1.05
CA PHE A 21 3.03 10.60 0.06
C PHE A 21 2.52 9.89 1.34
N LYS A 22 1.41 9.16 1.24
CA LYS A 22 0.84 8.42 2.39
C LYS A 22 1.76 7.29 2.87
N GLY A 23 2.37 6.55 1.93
CA GLY A 23 3.31 5.48 2.24
C GLY A 23 4.52 5.98 3.00
N SER A 24 5.09 7.12 2.63
CA SER A 24 6.21 7.74 3.34
C SER A 24 5.86 8.08 4.79
N TRP A 25 4.69 8.67 5.04
CA TRP A 25 4.22 8.93 6.41
C TRP A 25 4.02 7.65 7.21
N MET A 26 3.42 6.62 6.60
CA MET A 26 3.21 5.33 7.26
C MET A 26 4.55 4.68 7.63
N CYS A 27 5.52 4.67 6.72
CA CYS A 27 6.87 4.17 6.99
C CYS A 27 7.50 4.91 8.17
N ARG A 28 7.49 6.24 8.18
CA ARG A 28 8.05 7.03 9.27
C ARG A 28 7.38 6.71 10.63
N CYS A 29 6.06 6.59 10.65
CA CYS A 29 5.34 6.22 11.88
C CYS A 29 5.75 4.84 12.40
N LEU A 30 5.86 3.83 11.52
CA LEU A 30 6.22 2.46 11.89
C LEU A 30 7.69 2.34 12.31
N ILE A 31 8.60 3.02 11.62
CA ILE A 31 10.02 3.08 12.00
C ILE A 31 10.14 3.69 13.40
N ASN A 32 9.46 4.79 13.67
CA ASN A 32 9.46 5.43 14.99
C ASN A 32 8.84 4.55 16.10
N ALA A 33 7.94 3.64 15.72
CA ALA A 33 7.36 2.62 16.61
C ALA A 33 8.27 1.39 16.78
N GLY A 34 9.46 1.39 16.17
CA GLY A 34 10.43 0.30 16.29
C GLY A 34 10.16 -0.92 15.42
N ALA A 35 9.35 -0.79 14.36
CA ALA A 35 9.15 -1.85 13.38
C ALA A 35 10.37 -2.02 12.45
N ASP A 36 10.59 -3.25 11.98
CA ASP A 36 11.48 -3.57 10.87
C ASP A 36 10.68 -3.43 9.57
N VAL A 37 10.90 -2.32 8.84
CA VAL A 37 10.06 -1.93 7.71
C VAL A 37 10.73 -2.28 6.39
N THR A 38 10.05 -3.06 5.56
CA THR A 38 10.39 -3.27 4.15
C THR A 38 9.35 -2.58 3.27
N GLY A 39 9.79 -1.74 2.35
CA GLY A 39 8.95 -1.08 1.36
C GLY A 39 9.10 -1.71 -0.02
N TYR A 40 8.00 -1.81 -0.78
CA TYR A 40 7.99 -2.24 -2.17
C TYR A 40 7.15 -1.28 -3.02
N SER A 41 7.75 -0.58 -3.97
CA SER A 41 7.08 0.46 -4.76
C SER A 41 7.89 0.83 -6.00
N LEU A 42 7.25 1.50 -6.92
CA LEU A 42 7.94 2.25 -7.97
C LEU A 42 8.80 3.37 -7.34
N GLU A 43 9.66 3.99 -8.17
CA GLU A 43 10.39 5.20 -7.79
C GLU A 43 9.45 6.30 -7.27
N PRO A 44 9.94 7.25 -6.46
CA PRO A 44 9.14 8.39 -6.02
C PRO A 44 8.45 9.10 -7.18
N PRO A 45 7.13 9.39 -7.07
CA PRO A 45 6.34 9.91 -8.18
C PRO A 45 6.60 11.38 -8.52
N THR A 46 7.35 12.10 -7.68
CA THR A 46 7.65 13.53 -7.83
C THR A 46 9.09 13.85 -7.42
N ASP A 47 9.63 14.95 -7.93
CA ASP A 47 10.88 15.54 -7.49
C ASP A 47 10.64 17.04 -7.21
N PRO A 48 10.73 17.50 -5.93
CA PRO A 48 11.06 16.72 -4.75
C PRO A 48 9.93 15.78 -4.29
N ALA A 49 10.30 14.67 -3.63
CA ALA A 49 9.38 13.74 -3.00
C ALA A 49 9.55 13.72 -1.47
N LEU A 50 8.45 13.53 -0.75
CA LEU A 50 8.49 13.43 0.71
C LEU A 50 9.44 12.31 1.18
N PHE A 51 9.42 11.16 0.51
CA PHE A 51 10.28 10.02 0.81
C PHE A 51 11.76 10.40 0.83
N SER A 52 12.22 11.10 -0.21
CA SER A 52 13.61 11.55 -0.35
C SER A 52 13.95 12.69 0.61
N LEU A 53 13.08 13.70 0.72
CA LEU A 53 13.30 14.85 1.62
C LEU A 53 13.41 14.45 3.09
N ALA A 54 12.61 13.48 3.51
CA ALA A 54 12.61 12.98 4.88
C ALA A 54 13.68 11.92 5.16
N GLY A 55 14.46 11.51 4.14
CA GLY A 55 15.54 10.53 4.25
C GLY A 55 15.08 9.17 4.77
N ILE A 56 13.85 8.77 4.45
CA ILE A 56 13.19 7.58 5.02
C ILE A 56 13.90 6.29 4.62
N GLU A 57 14.45 6.26 3.41
CA GLU A 57 15.17 5.10 2.87
C GLU A 57 16.35 4.62 3.72
N LYS A 58 16.94 5.52 4.54
CA LYS A 58 18.08 5.21 5.40
C LYS A 58 17.71 4.34 6.62
N ASP A 59 16.44 4.35 6.97
CA ASP A 59 15.92 3.74 8.19
C ASP A 59 15.08 2.48 7.91
N MET A 60 15.02 2.03 6.64
CA MET A 60 14.22 0.89 6.21
C MET A 60 14.87 0.13 5.06
N ASN A 61 14.36 -1.08 4.76
CA ASN A 61 14.69 -1.77 3.53
C ASN A 61 13.77 -1.30 2.40
N SER A 62 14.29 -0.46 1.48
CA SER A 62 13.52 0.08 0.36
C SER A 62 13.82 -0.71 -0.91
N VAL A 63 12.82 -1.38 -1.45
CA VAL A 63 12.90 -2.17 -2.68
C VAL A 63 12.07 -1.49 -3.78
N ILE A 64 12.74 -1.12 -4.87
CA ILE A 64 12.06 -0.57 -6.05
C ILE A 64 11.56 -1.73 -6.91
N GLY A 65 10.26 -1.71 -7.19
CA GLY A 65 9.60 -2.74 -7.99
C GLY A 65 8.14 -2.41 -8.29
N ASP A 66 7.57 -3.15 -9.23
CA ASP A 66 6.19 -2.98 -9.68
C ASP A 66 5.31 -4.10 -9.10
N ILE A 67 4.17 -3.76 -8.50
CA ILE A 67 3.22 -4.77 -7.96
C ILE A 67 2.62 -5.67 -9.05
N ARG A 68 2.75 -5.32 -10.32
CA ARG A 68 2.37 -6.16 -11.46
C ARG A 68 3.38 -7.29 -11.71
N ASP A 69 4.60 -7.18 -11.18
CA ASP A 69 5.62 -8.22 -11.23
C ASP A 69 5.50 -9.18 -10.04
N LEU A 70 4.67 -10.20 -10.21
CA LEU A 70 4.45 -11.22 -9.18
C LEU A 70 5.73 -11.99 -8.81
N ALA A 71 6.63 -12.23 -9.78
CA ALA A 71 7.85 -13.00 -9.50
C ALA A 71 8.80 -12.21 -8.57
N HIS A 72 9.01 -10.93 -8.85
CA HIS A 72 9.81 -10.05 -8.01
C HIS A 72 9.15 -9.89 -6.62
N LEU A 73 7.83 -9.70 -6.59
CA LEU A 73 7.08 -9.54 -5.34
C LEU A 73 7.25 -10.78 -4.43
N LYS A 74 7.13 -12.00 -4.97
CA LYS A 74 7.34 -13.24 -4.23
C LYS A 74 8.75 -13.31 -3.61
N LYS A 75 9.77 -12.96 -4.39
CA LYS A 75 11.16 -12.94 -3.91
C LYS A 75 11.33 -11.98 -2.72
N VAL A 76 10.72 -10.76 -2.80
CA VAL A 76 10.77 -9.80 -1.70
C VAL A 76 10.07 -10.35 -0.45
N PHE A 77 8.94 -11.05 -0.59
CA PHE A 77 8.26 -11.69 0.54
C PHE A 77 9.08 -12.80 1.18
N GLU A 78 9.77 -13.61 0.38
CA GLU A 78 10.67 -14.68 0.86
C GLU A 78 11.83 -14.10 1.68
N GLU A 79 12.42 -13.00 1.23
CA GLU A 79 13.54 -12.32 1.88
C GLU A 79 13.11 -11.57 3.14
N ALA A 80 12.06 -10.75 3.05
CA ALA A 80 11.59 -9.91 4.15
C ALA A 80 10.87 -10.72 5.25
N ARG A 81 10.16 -11.81 4.87
CA ARG A 81 9.32 -12.61 5.77
C ARG A 81 8.42 -11.76 6.68
N PRO A 82 7.57 -10.90 6.10
CA PRO A 82 6.76 -9.97 6.88
C PRO A 82 5.73 -10.70 7.74
N GLU A 83 5.46 -10.15 8.93
CA GLU A 83 4.34 -10.56 9.79
C GLU A 83 3.07 -9.76 9.46
N ILE A 84 3.25 -8.50 9.08
CA ILE A 84 2.18 -7.56 8.75
C ILE A 84 2.41 -7.00 7.36
N VAL A 85 1.38 -6.97 6.55
CA VAL A 85 1.43 -6.39 5.20
C VAL A 85 0.38 -5.28 5.09
N ILE A 86 0.81 -4.10 4.63
CA ILE A 86 -0.06 -2.95 4.37
C ILE A 86 0.04 -2.60 2.88
N HIS A 87 -1.03 -2.90 2.13
CA HIS A 87 -1.07 -2.65 0.70
C HIS A 87 -1.65 -1.26 0.41
N MET A 88 -0.78 -0.36 -0.05
CA MET A 88 -1.12 1.03 -0.38
C MET A 88 -0.73 1.43 -1.81
N ALA A 89 -0.02 0.55 -2.54
CA ALA A 89 0.35 0.82 -3.92
C ALA A 89 -0.89 0.82 -4.82
N ALA A 90 -1.06 1.88 -5.57
CA ALA A 90 -2.16 2.03 -6.54
C ALA A 90 -1.79 3.08 -7.59
N GLN A 91 -2.50 3.06 -8.71
CA GLN A 91 -2.64 4.22 -9.59
C GLN A 91 -3.79 5.09 -9.04
N PRO A 92 -3.51 6.22 -8.32
CA PRO A 92 -4.53 6.92 -7.55
C PRO A 92 -5.16 8.12 -8.29
N ILE A 93 -4.74 8.39 -9.52
CA ILE A 93 -5.15 9.58 -10.25
C ILE A 93 -6.38 9.29 -11.10
N VAL A 94 -7.54 9.82 -10.70
CA VAL A 94 -8.82 9.61 -11.40
C VAL A 94 -8.74 9.98 -12.88
N ARG A 95 -8.18 11.13 -13.23
CA ARG A 95 -8.04 11.55 -14.64
C ARG A 95 -7.19 10.58 -15.46
N GLU A 96 -6.16 9.99 -14.84
CA GLU A 96 -5.31 9.00 -15.48
C GLU A 96 -6.06 7.69 -15.69
N SER A 97 -6.97 7.32 -14.78
CA SER A 97 -7.76 6.10 -14.92
C SER A 97 -8.68 6.12 -16.15
N TYR A 98 -9.15 7.29 -16.55
CA TYR A 98 -9.91 7.44 -17.80
C TYR A 98 -9.05 7.43 -19.05
N LYS A 99 -7.81 7.96 -18.99
CA LYS A 99 -6.88 7.97 -20.11
C LYS A 99 -6.25 6.61 -20.38
N ASN A 100 -5.88 5.93 -19.30
CA ASN A 100 -5.18 4.65 -19.31
C ASN A 100 -5.88 3.63 -18.40
N PRO A 101 -7.11 3.19 -18.76
CA PRO A 101 -7.88 2.27 -17.93
C PRO A 101 -7.18 0.91 -17.79
N VAL A 102 -6.52 0.40 -18.84
CA VAL A 102 -5.78 -0.88 -18.78
C VAL A 102 -4.71 -0.82 -17.69
N TYR A 103 -3.85 0.19 -17.73
CA TYR A 103 -2.82 0.38 -16.71
C TYR A 103 -3.41 0.51 -15.29
N THR A 104 -4.54 1.20 -15.17
CA THR A 104 -5.24 1.35 -13.90
C THR A 104 -5.73 0.00 -13.35
N TYR A 105 -6.37 -0.82 -14.20
CA TYR A 105 -6.82 -2.16 -13.82
C TYR A 105 -5.66 -3.11 -13.54
N GLU A 106 -4.61 -3.09 -14.37
CA GLU A 106 -3.42 -3.90 -14.14
C GLU A 106 -2.78 -3.57 -12.78
N THR A 107 -2.71 -2.29 -12.42
CA THR A 107 -2.12 -1.84 -11.17
C THR A 107 -3.06 -2.11 -9.99
N ASN A 108 -4.30 -1.63 -10.05
CA ASN A 108 -5.19 -1.61 -8.88
C ASN A 108 -5.87 -2.97 -8.66
N VAL A 109 -6.25 -3.68 -9.73
CA VAL A 109 -6.90 -4.98 -9.63
C VAL A 109 -5.86 -6.10 -9.64
N MET A 110 -5.09 -6.24 -10.73
CA MET A 110 -4.13 -7.33 -10.83
C MET A 110 -2.97 -7.19 -9.86
N GLY A 111 -2.53 -5.96 -9.57
CA GLY A 111 -1.55 -5.71 -8.50
C GLY A 111 -2.06 -6.17 -7.13
N THR A 112 -3.35 -5.93 -6.81
CA THR A 112 -3.96 -6.44 -5.58
C THR A 112 -4.05 -7.97 -5.59
N VAL A 113 -4.37 -8.61 -6.71
CA VAL A 113 -4.33 -10.07 -6.86
C VAL A 113 -2.92 -10.61 -6.60
N ASN A 114 -1.90 -9.97 -7.17
CA ASN A 114 -0.51 -10.37 -6.99
C ASN A 114 -0.05 -10.28 -5.53
N ILE A 115 -0.40 -9.19 -4.83
CA ILE A 115 -0.03 -9.05 -3.42
C ILE A 115 -0.75 -10.08 -2.55
N LEU A 116 -2.03 -10.37 -2.81
CA LEU A 116 -2.79 -11.41 -2.12
C LEU A 116 -2.20 -12.80 -2.37
N GLU A 117 -1.73 -13.08 -3.59
CA GLU A 117 -1.06 -14.36 -3.90
C GLU A 117 0.29 -14.47 -3.17
N ALA A 118 1.09 -13.40 -3.12
CA ALA A 118 2.31 -13.37 -2.34
C ALA A 118 2.04 -13.60 -0.83
N VAL A 119 1.02 -12.96 -0.29
CA VAL A 119 0.55 -13.16 1.10
C VAL A 119 0.14 -14.61 1.33
N ARG A 120 -0.67 -15.20 0.43
CA ARG A 120 -1.14 -16.59 0.53
C ARG A 120 0.02 -17.60 0.60
N LEU A 121 1.10 -17.34 -0.12
CA LEU A 121 2.28 -18.19 -0.18
C LEU A 121 3.27 -17.98 0.96
N CYS A 122 3.19 -16.85 1.66
CA CYS A 122 4.13 -16.47 2.71
C CYS A 122 3.60 -16.84 4.10
N SER A 123 4.10 -17.92 4.68
CA SER A 123 3.62 -18.44 5.98
C SER A 123 3.90 -17.53 7.18
N SER A 124 4.76 -16.51 7.04
CA SER A 124 5.05 -15.57 8.12
C SER A 124 3.96 -14.49 8.28
N VAL A 125 3.17 -14.22 7.24
CA VAL A 125 2.14 -13.19 7.28
C VAL A 125 1.00 -13.59 8.20
N ARG A 126 0.69 -12.73 9.14
CA ARG A 126 -0.39 -12.90 10.14
C ARG A 126 -1.50 -11.87 10.00
N SER A 127 -1.20 -10.72 9.39
CA SER A 127 -2.15 -9.65 9.18
C SER A 127 -1.92 -8.98 7.82
N PHE A 128 -3.01 -8.74 7.11
CA PHE A 128 -3.01 -8.04 5.84
C PHE A 128 -4.05 -6.92 5.87
N VAL A 129 -3.65 -5.72 5.51
CA VAL A 129 -4.53 -4.55 5.35
C VAL A 129 -4.47 -4.10 3.90
N ASN A 130 -5.60 -4.11 3.22
CA ASN A 130 -5.76 -3.51 1.91
C ASN A 130 -6.43 -2.13 2.07
N VAL A 131 -5.72 -1.06 1.72
CA VAL A 131 -6.22 0.32 1.90
C VAL A 131 -7.32 0.66 0.90
N THR A 132 -7.25 0.11 -0.30
CA THR A 132 -8.25 0.30 -1.38
C THR A 132 -8.48 1.76 -1.78
N THR A 133 -9.68 2.07 -2.30
CA THR A 133 -10.10 3.39 -2.77
C THR A 133 -11.05 4.06 -1.77
N ASP A 134 -11.12 5.39 -1.80
CA ASP A 134 -12.13 6.19 -1.10
C ASP A 134 -13.50 6.19 -1.81
N LYS A 135 -13.56 5.67 -3.05
CA LYS A 135 -14.77 5.64 -3.89
C LYS A 135 -15.47 4.28 -3.85
N VAL A 136 -15.66 3.77 -2.65
CA VAL A 136 -16.24 2.45 -2.42
C VAL A 136 -17.77 2.49 -2.45
N TYR A 137 -18.38 3.52 -1.88
CA TYR A 137 -19.81 3.62 -1.75
C TYR A 137 -20.46 4.41 -2.88
N LEU A 138 -21.72 4.08 -3.20
CA LEU A 138 -22.55 4.93 -4.03
C LEU A 138 -22.63 6.33 -3.43
N ASN A 139 -22.07 7.33 -4.14
CA ASN A 139 -22.09 8.70 -3.67
C ASN A 139 -23.51 9.28 -3.73
N ARG A 140 -24.09 9.53 -2.56
CA ARG A 140 -25.42 10.10 -2.39
C ARG A 140 -25.39 11.61 -2.12
N GLU A 141 -24.20 12.20 -2.10
CA GLU A 141 -23.97 13.65 -1.87
C GLU A 141 -24.63 14.19 -0.58
N TRP A 142 -24.79 13.34 0.42
CA TRP A 142 -25.30 13.76 1.72
C TRP A 142 -24.18 14.14 2.71
N GLN A 143 -24.55 14.82 3.79
CA GLN A 143 -23.58 15.31 4.78
C GLN A 143 -23.14 14.26 5.82
N TRP A 144 -23.72 13.07 5.80
CA TRP A 144 -23.42 12.00 6.74
C TRP A 144 -22.28 11.10 6.23
N GLY A 145 -21.51 10.52 7.15
CA GLY A 145 -20.58 9.44 6.80
C GLY A 145 -21.30 8.16 6.37
N TYR A 146 -20.72 7.42 5.41
CA TYR A 146 -21.24 6.13 4.97
C TYR A 146 -20.98 5.05 6.03
N ARG A 147 -21.86 4.05 6.07
CA ARG A 147 -21.76 2.89 6.95
C ARG A 147 -21.40 1.65 6.14
N GLU A 148 -20.88 0.61 6.81
CA GLU A 148 -20.41 -0.62 6.15
C GLU A 148 -21.52 -1.39 5.38
N ASN A 149 -22.79 -1.18 5.71
CA ASN A 149 -23.94 -1.79 5.05
C ASN A 149 -24.56 -0.93 3.93
N GLU A 150 -23.94 0.21 3.59
CA GLU A 150 -24.39 1.06 2.49
C GLU A 150 -24.04 0.43 1.14
N GLU A 151 -24.74 0.87 0.09
CA GLU A 151 -24.57 0.38 -1.27
C GLU A 151 -23.18 0.68 -1.82
N LEU A 152 -22.51 -0.35 -2.34
CA LEU A 152 -21.21 -0.21 -2.99
C LEU A 152 -21.39 0.10 -4.48
N ASN A 153 -20.77 1.17 -4.95
CA ASN A 153 -20.79 1.52 -6.38
C ASN A 153 -19.70 2.56 -6.69
N GLY A 154 -19.02 2.37 -7.82
CA GLY A 154 -18.04 3.31 -8.36
C GLY A 154 -18.38 3.72 -9.78
N TYR A 155 -18.09 4.96 -10.14
CA TYR A 155 -18.37 5.51 -11.46
C TYR A 155 -17.14 5.60 -12.37
N ASP A 156 -15.96 5.44 -11.81
CA ASP A 156 -14.70 5.56 -12.57
C ASP A 156 -13.83 4.29 -12.44
N PRO A 157 -12.84 4.12 -13.34
CA PRO A 157 -11.96 2.95 -13.34
C PRO A 157 -11.02 2.86 -12.12
N TYR A 158 -10.93 3.93 -11.36
CA TYR A 158 -10.05 4.06 -10.20
C TYR A 158 -10.54 3.29 -8.96
#